data_569d6be37d12126ebb46ec50407d8d4f
#
_entry.id   569d6be37d12126ebb46ec50407d8d4f
#
_cell.length_a   1.000
_cell.length_b   1.000
_cell.length_c   1.000
_cell.angle_alpha   90.00
_cell.angle_beta   90.00
_cell.angle_gamma   90.00
#
_symmetry.space_group_name_H-M   'P 1'
#
loop_
_entity.id
_entity.type
_entity.pdbx_description
1 polymer ?
#
loop_
_entity_poly.entity_id
_entity_poly.type
_entity_poly.pdbx_seq_one_letter_code
_entity_poly.pdbx_strand_id
1 'polypeptide(L)'
;MRSLTLRITALIAALLTATCIAAPVSSYTIVAKYPHSTDSYTEGFFYLDGLFYEGTGLNGHSAITVTQPETGKSLQRLGIPQQYFGEGIVDWGPNLYEWTWTSHICFVYDRFSLREVKRFTYTGEGWGMTRTENEIITSDGTSTLRFRDPNTFKEIRHIVVKDGATKIDQLNELEYIKGEIYANIWHSDRIARISPLDGHVISWIDLTGLLPEDQKVNAESVLNGIAYDKQHDRLFVTGKQWPAIFEIKITPPTKPR
;
A
#
# COMPACT_ATOMS: atom_id res chain seq x y z
N MET A 1 -11.68 45.07 64.60
CA MET A 1 -10.62 44.29 63.97
C MET A 1 -11.30 43.07 63.33
N ARG A 2 -11.49 43.05 61.98
CA ARG A 2 -12.10 41.91 61.26
C ARG A 2 -10.95 41.17 60.55
N SER A 3 -10.74 39.91 60.93
CA SER A 3 -9.77 39.00 60.34
C SER A 3 -10.25 38.53 58.95
N LEU A 4 -9.45 38.83 57.90
CA LEU A 4 -9.70 38.40 56.53
C LEU A 4 -8.94 37.07 56.30
N THR A 5 -9.67 35.95 56.26
CA THR A 5 -9.09 34.64 56.02
C THR A 5 -9.00 34.40 54.49
N LEU A 6 -7.78 34.41 53.94
CA LEU A 6 -7.51 34.17 52.55
C LEU A 6 -7.56 32.63 52.28
N ARG A 7 -8.54 32.16 51.54
CA ARG A 7 -8.61 30.76 51.08
C ARG A 7 -7.84 30.63 49.75
N ILE A 8 -6.70 29.98 49.79
CA ILE A 8 -5.92 29.62 48.63
C ILE A 8 -6.52 28.28 48.07
N THR A 9 -7.21 28.35 46.96
CA THR A 9 -7.69 27.16 46.23
C THR A 9 -6.55 26.72 45.29
N ALA A 10 -5.88 25.63 45.65
CA ALA A 10 -4.87 25.02 44.77
C ALA A 10 -5.58 24.28 43.64
N LEU A 11 -5.41 24.73 42.40
CA LEU A 11 -5.87 24.06 41.18
C LEU A 11 -4.84 23.00 40.84
N ILE A 12 -5.15 21.73 41.12
CA ILE A 12 -4.34 20.56 40.66
C ILE A 12 -4.66 20.33 39.19
N ALA A 13 -3.79 20.77 38.29
CA ALA A 13 -3.84 20.38 36.89
C ALA A 13 -3.35 18.94 36.77
N ALA A 14 -4.27 18.01 36.58
CA ALA A 14 -3.93 16.63 36.22
C ALA A 14 -3.36 16.62 34.80
N LEU A 15 -2.03 16.50 34.67
CA LEU A 15 -1.40 16.14 33.39
C LEU A 15 -1.82 14.70 33.04
N LEU A 16 -2.78 14.57 32.14
CA LEU A 16 -3.04 13.32 31.43
C LEU A 16 -1.84 13.06 30.51
N THR A 17 -0.89 12.25 30.96
CA THR A 17 0.13 11.67 30.10
C THR A 17 -0.58 10.67 29.19
N ALA A 18 -0.86 11.06 27.94
CA ALA A 18 -1.28 10.11 26.91
C ALA A 18 -0.14 9.10 26.74
N THR A 19 -0.32 7.89 27.28
CA THR A 19 0.56 6.78 26.98
C THR A 19 0.40 6.46 25.51
N CYS A 20 1.42 6.75 24.72
CA CYS A 20 1.49 6.38 23.30
C CYS A 20 1.66 4.87 23.23
N ILE A 21 0.54 4.15 23.16
CA ILE A 21 0.53 2.68 23.04
C ILE A 21 0.79 2.37 21.57
N ALA A 22 1.77 1.50 21.30
CA ALA A 22 2.04 0.98 19.96
C ALA A 22 0.79 0.31 19.39
N ALA A 23 0.60 0.42 18.07
CA ALA A 23 -0.57 -0.13 17.39
C ALA A 23 -0.61 -1.68 17.54
N PRO A 24 -1.81 -2.26 17.71
CA PRO A 24 -1.95 -3.69 17.87
C PRO A 24 -1.49 -4.46 16.63
N VAL A 25 -0.98 -5.68 16.83
CA VAL A 25 -0.51 -6.56 15.76
C VAL A 25 -1.48 -7.70 15.57
N SER A 26 -2.03 -7.83 14.36
CA SER A 26 -2.87 -8.94 13.92
C SER A 26 -2.02 -9.99 13.23
N SER A 27 -2.47 -11.25 13.26
CA SER A 27 -1.93 -12.33 12.45
C SER A 27 -2.85 -12.62 11.25
N TYR A 28 -2.60 -13.73 10.56
CA TYR A 28 -3.36 -14.12 9.37
C TYR A 28 -3.68 -15.61 9.38
N THR A 29 -4.63 -15.98 8.50
CA THR A 29 -4.85 -17.36 8.05
C THR A 29 -4.90 -17.38 6.54
N ILE A 30 -4.26 -18.37 5.91
CA ILE A 30 -4.33 -18.56 4.45
C ILE A 30 -5.68 -19.20 4.11
N VAL A 31 -6.39 -18.59 3.19
CA VAL A 31 -7.67 -19.09 2.65
C VAL A 31 -7.43 -19.89 1.37
N ALA A 32 -6.64 -19.32 0.45
CA ALA A 32 -6.32 -19.91 -0.83
C ALA A 32 -4.95 -19.43 -1.34
N LYS A 33 -4.42 -20.13 -2.35
CA LYS A 33 -3.23 -19.74 -3.10
C LYS A 33 -3.55 -19.71 -4.58
N TYR A 34 -3.04 -18.71 -5.27
CA TYR A 34 -3.20 -18.53 -6.71
C TYR A 34 -1.82 -18.52 -7.39
N PRO A 35 -1.72 -18.97 -8.64
CA PRO A 35 -0.47 -18.94 -9.37
C PRO A 35 0.05 -17.49 -9.55
N HIS A 36 1.34 -17.29 -9.39
CA HIS A 36 2.02 -16.04 -9.66
C HIS A 36 3.37 -16.30 -10.35
N SER A 37 3.83 -15.37 -11.18
CA SER A 37 5.08 -15.55 -11.90
C SER A 37 6.27 -15.09 -11.07
N THR A 38 7.29 -15.95 -10.96
CA THR A 38 8.57 -15.57 -10.35
C THR A 38 9.39 -14.57 -11.20
N ASP A 39 8.93 -14.25 -12.41
CA ASP A 39 9.50 -13.17 -13.22
C ASP A 39 8.88 -11.81 -12.86
N SER A 40 7.79 -11.79 -12.09
CA SER A 40 7.10 -10.57 -11.66
C SER A 40 7.84 -9.89 -10.51
N TYR A 41 8.54 -8.82 -10.79
CA TYR A 41 9.09 -7.93 -9.76
C TYR A 41 8.01 -6.92 -9.36
N THR A 42 7.07 -7.36 -8.52
CA THR A 42 5.82 -6.66 -8.20
C THR A 42 6.07 -5.33 -7.52
N GLU A 43 5.56 -4.23 -8.12
CA GLU A 43 5.63 -2.87 -7.59
C GLU A 43 4.25 -2.26 -7.39
N GLY A 44 3.22 -2.74 -8.09
CA GLY A 44 1.84 -2.34 -7.91
C GLY A 44 0.91 -3.51 -8.14
N PHE A 45 -0.15 -3.63 -7.34
CA PHE A 45 -1.03 -4.77 -7.41
C PHE A 45 -2.44 -4.42 -6.95
N PHE A 46 -3.46 -4.72 -7.75
CA PHE A 46 -4.85 -4.57 -7.32
C PHE A 46 -5.78 -5.58 -8.00
N TYR A 47 -6.98 -5.77 -7.44
CA TYR A 47 -8.03 -6.64 -7.98
C TYR A 47 -9.20 -5.81 -8.47
N LEU A 48 -9.62 -6.04 -9.72
CA LEU A 48 -10.78 -5.36 -10.30
C LEU A 48 -11.48 -6.24 -11.33
N ASP A 49 -12.80 -6.28 -11.27
CA ASP A 49 -13.68 -6.99 -12.24
C ASP A 49 -13.28 -8.47 -12.45
N GLY A 50 -12.87 -9.17 -11.38
CA GLY A 50 -12.51 -10.58 -11.46
C GLY A 50 -11.06 -10.85 -11.88
N LEU A 51 -10.23 -9.83 -12.05
CA LEU A 51 -8.87 -9.95 -12.57
C LEU A 51 -7.86 -9.28 -11.62
N PHE A 52 -6.64 -9.80 -11.61
CA PHE A 52 -5.50 -9.12 -11.03
C PHE A 52 -4.84 -8.20 -12.06
N TYR A 53 -4.52 -7.00 -11.64
CA TYR A 53 -3.70 -6.03 -12.36
C TYR A 53 -2.40 -5.88 -11.60
N GLU A 54 -1.28 -6.00 -12.31
CA GLU A 54 0.05 -5.97 -11.72
C GLU A 54 0.97 -5.05 -12.53
N GLY A 55 1.63 -4.10 -11.84
CA GLY A 55 2.76 -3.33 -12.33
C GLY A 55 4.05 -3.94 -11.81
N THR A 56 5.02 -4.16 -12.71
CA THR A 56 6.32 -4.74 -12.35
C THR A 56 7.46 -3.79 -12.64
N GLY A 57 8.51 -3.86 -11.80
CA GLY A 57 9.75 -3.12 -11.95
C GLY A 57 10.79 -3.81 -12.83
N LEU A 58 12.01 -3.30 -12.74
CA LEU A 58 13.24 -3.64 -13.46
C LEU A 58 13.33 -3.07 -14.89
N ASN A 59 14.34 -2.22 -15.10
CA ASN A 59 14.60 -1.61 -16.41
C ASN A 59 14.71 -2.67 -17.52
N GLY A 60 13.95 -2.49 -18.58
CA GLY A 60 13.87 -3.44 -19.71
C GLY A 60 12.95 -4.64 -19.48
N HIS A 61 12.41 -4.81 -18.26
CA HIS A 61 11.50 -5.91 -17.89
C HIS A 61 10.16 -5.42 -17.33
N SER A 62 10.08 -4.13 -16.95
CA SER A 62 8.85 -3.52 -16.40
C SER A 62 7.66 -3.69 -17.34
N ALA A 63 6.52 -4.05 -16.76
CA ALA A 63 5.29 -4.27 -17.51
C ALA A 63 4.06 -4.08 -16.64
N ILE A 64 2.94 -3.77 -17.28
CA ILE A 64 1.59 -3.98 -16.74
C ILE A 64 1.09 -5.33 -17.22
N THR A 65 0.57 -6.13 -16.33
CA THR A 65 -0.01 -7.44 -16.65
C THR A 65 -1.41 -7.54 -16.07
N VAL A 66 -2.35 -8.09 -16.86
CA VAL A 66 -3.71 -8.42 -16.40
C VAL A 66 -3.85 -9.92 -16.42
N THR A 67 -4.12 -10.53 -15.27
CA THR A 67 -4.13 -11.99 -15.10
C THR A 67 -5.44 -12.52 -14.55
N GLN A 68 -5.81 -13.73 -14.98
CA GLN A 68 -6.91 -14.48 -14.42
C GLN A 68 -6.45 -15.18 -13.12
N PRO A 69 -7.09 -14.94 -11.98
CA PRO A 69 -6.64 -15.44 -10.67
C PRO A 69 -6.44 -16.96 -10.64
N GLU A 70 -7.44 -17.74 -11.07
CA GLU A 70 -7.47 -19.18 -10.86
C GLU A 70 -6.38 -19.92 -11.64
N THR A 71 -5.96 -19.36 -12.77
CA THR A 71 -5.00 -20.01 -13.69
C THR A 71 -3.65 -19.33 -13.77
N GLY A 72 -3.54 -18.08 -13.27
CA GLY A 72 -2.36 -17.22 -13.48
C GLY A 72 -2.14 -16.85 -14.95
N LYS A 73 -3.14 -17.12 -15.83
CA LYS A 73 -3.02 -16.83 -17.25
C LYS A 73 -3.02 -15.32 -17.48
N SER A 74 -1.97 -14.82 -18.12
CA SER A 74 -1.93 -13.44 -18.61
C SER A 74 -2.91 -13.27 -19.76
N LEU A 75 -3.87 -12.37 -19.59
CA LEU A 75 -4.85 -11.99 -20.61
C LEU A 75 -4.36 -10.79 -21.43
N GLN A 76 -3.65 -9.88 -20.79
CA GLN A 76 -3.04 -8.72 -21.42
C GLN A 76 -1.68 -8.44 -20.78
N ARG A 77 -0.74 -7.93 -21.59
CA ARG A 77 0.56 -7.47 -21.11
C ARG A 77 1.03 -6.28 -21.94
N LEU A 78 1.42 -5.21 -21.26
CA LEU A 78 2.07 -4.04 -21.84
C LEU A 78 3.47 -3.92 -21.27
N GLY A 79 4.51 -4.03 -22.12
CA GLY A 79 5.88 -3.71 -21.73
C GLY A 79 6.08 -2.19 -21.60
N ILE A 80 6.70 -1.76 -20.52
CA ILE A 80 7.08 -0.37 -20.31
C ILE A 80 8.40 -0.10 -21.04
N PRO A 81 8.60 1.07 -21.67
CA PRO A 81 9.84 1.36 -22.40
C PRO A 81 11.09 1.18 -21.52
N GLN A 82 12.14 0.57 -22.09
CA GLN A 82 13.31 0.03 -21.38
C GLN A 82 14.03 1.02 -20.45
N GLN A 83 13.96 2.31 -20.74
CA GLN A 83 14.56 3.35 -19.91
C GLN A 83 13.85 3.60 -18.59
N TYR A 84 12.63 3.10 -18.41
CA TYR A 84 11.83 3.31 -17.23
C TYR A 84 11.85 2.09 -16.33
N PHE A 85 11.83 2.35 -15.04
CA PHE A 85 11.51 1.36 -14.00
C PHE A 85 10.05 1.61 -13.60
N GLY A 86 9.15 0.69 -13.94
CA GLY A 86 7.74 0.76 -13.58
C GLY A 86 7.54 0.51 -12.09
N GLU A 87 6.56 1.19 -11.51
CA GLU A 87 6.26 1.16 -10.10
C GLU A 87 4.76 0.93 -9.86
N GLY A 88 4.19 1.54 -8.83
CA GLY A 88 2.79 1.38 -8.44
C GLY A 88 1.82 1.69 -9.57
N ILE A 89 0.71 0.96 -9.58
CA ILE A 89 -0.39 1.13 -10.53
C ILE A 89 -1.71 1.34 -9.78
N VAL A 90 -2.65 2.03 -10.42
CA VAL A 90 -4.01 2.20 -9.91
C VAL A 90 -5.01 2.44 -11.03
N ASP A 91 -6.23 1.94 -10.90
CA ASP A 91 -7.33 2.27 -11.80
C ASP A 91 -7.96 3.64 -11.45
N TRP A 92 -8.47 4.33 -12.46
CA TRP A 92 -9.31 5.51 -12.28
C TRP A 92 -10.35 5.60 -13.41
N GLY A 93 -11.56 5.17 -13.13
CA GLY A 93 -12.60 5.03 -14.14
C GLY A 93 -12.17 4.12 -15.31
N PRO A 94 -12.14 4.61 -16.56
CA PRO A 94 -11.69 3.81 -17.69
C PRO A 94 -10.16 3.76 -17.84
N ASN A 95 -9.42 4.45 -16.98
CA ASN A 95 -7.98 4.60 -17.09
C ASN A 95 -7.23 3.74 -16.07
N LEU A 96 -5.98 3.46 -16.39
CA LEU A 96 -4.98 2.83 -15.55
C LEU A 96 -3.77 3.77 -15.47
N TYR A 97 -3.37 4.12 -14.27
CA TYR A 97 -2.18 4.93 -13.99
C TYR A 97 -1.05 4.00 -13.61
N GLU A 98 0.13 4.28 -14.12
CA GLU A 98 1.39 3.66 -13.74
C GLU A 98 2.46 4.74 -13.70
N TRP A 99 3.19 4.82 -12.62
CA TRP A 99 4.30 5.74 -12.56
C TRP A 99 5.65 5.04 -12.52
N THR A 100 6.72 5.80 -12.58
CA THR A 100 8.09 5.31 -12.67
C THR A 100 8.83 5.63 -11.38
N TRP A 101 9.88 4.91 -11.06
CA TRP A 101 10.67 5.16 -9.85
C TRP A 101 11.25 6.58 -9.82
N THR A 102 12.28 6.85 -10.65
CA THR A 102 13.04 8.12 -10.63
C THR A 102 12.95 8.89 -11.93
N SER A 103 12.18 8.42 -12.91
CA SER A 103 12.03 9.09 -14.20
C SER A 103 10.97 10.20 -14.18
N HIS A 104 10.26 10.38 -13.07
CA HIS A 104 9.29 11.44 -12.82
C HIS A 104 8.13 11.49 -13.83
N ILE A 105 7.74 10.33 -14.38
CA ILE A 105 6.64 10.18 -15.32
C ILE A 105 5.58 9.27 -14.73
N CYS A 106 4.33 9.71 -14.80
CA CYS A 106 3.17 8.88 -14.56
C CYS A 106 2.42 8.72 -15.88
N PHE A 107 2.41 7.52 -16.42
CA PHE A 107 1.65 7.16 -17.61
C PHE A 107 0.18 6.96 -17.24
N VAL A 108 -0.69 7.30 -18.17
CA VAL A 108 -2.11 6.99 -18.09
C VAL A 108 -2.51 6.23 -19.35
N TYR A 109 -3.01 5.03 -19.16
CA TYR A 109 -3.46 4.15 -20.21
C TYR A 109 -4.98 4.01 -20.19
N ASP A 110 -5.59 3.78 -21.33
CA ASP A 110 -6.92 3.20 -21.37
C ASP A 110 -6.85 1.76 -20.83
N ARG A 111 -7.64 1.45 -19.81
CA ARG A 111 -7.56 0.18 -19.05
C ARG A 111 -7.87 -1.04 -19.90
N PHE A 112 -8.68 -0.89 -20.95
CA PHE A 112 -9.12 -2.01 -21.77
C PHE A 112 -8.19 -2.33 -22.93
N SER A 113 -7.60 -1.30 -23.53
CA SER A 113 -6.70 -1.45 -24.68
C SER A 113 -5.21 -1.35 -24.33
N LEU A 114 -4.90 -0.93 -23.12
CA LEU A 114 -3.55 -0.58 -22.64
C LEU A 114 -2.82 0.42 -23.54
N ARG A 115 -3.56 1.27 -24.26
CA ARG A 115 -2.98 2.36 -25.06
C ARG A 115 -2.76 3.58 -24.17
N GLU A 116 -1.58 4.18 -24.26
CA GLU A 116 -1.32 5.45 -23.58
C GLU A 116 -2.26 6.53 -24.10
N VAL A 117 -2.97 7.20 -23.17
CA VAL A 117 -3.87 8.31 -23.47
C VAL A 117 -3.30 9.65 -23.07
N LYS A 118 -2.46 9.68 -22.04
CA LYS A 118 -1.70 10.85 -21.60
C LYS A 118 -0.62 10.44 -20.59
N ARG A 119 0.18 11.41 -20.18
CA ARG A 119 1.13 11.27 -19.07
C ARG A 119 1.20 12.55 -18.25
N PHE A 120 1.62 12.39 -17.02
CA PHE A 120 1.94 13.49 -16.10
C PHE A 120 3.41 13.46 -15.74
N THR A 121 3.90 14.59 -15.22
CA THR A 121 5.20 14.66 -14.55
C THR A 121 4.99 14.92 -13.07
N TYR A 122 5.90 14.41 -12.25
CA TYR A 122 5.91 14.63 -10.80
C TYR A 122 7.34 14.83 -10.30
N THR A 123 7.51 15.15 -9.03
CA THR A 123 8.82 15.34 -8.39
C THR A 123 9.02 14.30 -7.29
N GLY A 124 10.27 13.92 -7.03
CA GLY A 124 10.62 12.87 -6.07
C GLY A 124 10.56 11.48 -6.68
N GLU A 125 10.52 10.46 -5.86
CA GLU A 125 10.40 9.07 -6.28
C GLU A 125 8.94 8.63 -6.34
N GLY A 126 8.65 7.66 -7.19
CA GLY A 126 7.36 6.98 -7.25
C GLY A 126 7.51 5.55 -6.75
N TRP A 127 6.68 5.12 -5.78
CA TRP A 127 6.65 3.76 -5.26
C TRP A 127 5.24 3.17 -5.40
N GLY A 128 4.46 3.06 -4.34
CA GLY A 128 3.11 2.50 -4.40
C GLY A 128 2.03 3.51 -4.80
N MET A 129 0.90 3.00 -5.26
CA MET A 129 -0.27 3.78 -5.65
C MET A 129 -1.57 3.06 -5.29
N THR A 130 -2.53 3.78 -4.72
CA THR A 130 -3.91 3.32 -4.54
C THR A 130 -4.86 4.52 -4.67
N ARG A 131 -6.16 4.32 -4.45
CA ARG A 131 -7.12 5.41 -4.56
C ARG A 131 -8.28 5.30 -3.57
N THR A 132 -8.84 6.46 -3.24
CA THR A 132 -10.21 6.60 -2.75
C THR A 132 -11.18 6.76 -3.92
N GLU A 133 -12.41 7.16 -3.65
CA GLU A 133 -13.37 7.55 -4.70
C GLU A 133 -13.00 8.91 -5.34
N ASN A 134 -12.21 9.75 -4.66
CA ASN A 134 -11.95 11.13 -5.06
C ASN A 134 -10.48 11.48 -5.27
N GLU A 135 -9.55 10.70 -4.75
CA GLU A 135 -8.12 11.01 -4.72
C GLU A 135 -7.27 9.78 -5.02
N ILE A 136 -6.16 9.95 -5.73
CA ILE A 136 -5.09 8.95 -5.84
C ILE A 136 -4.15 9.17 -4.64
N ILE A 137 -3.76 8.09 -3.97
CA ILE A 137 -2.83 8.08 -2.84
C ILE A 137 -1.52 7.46 -3.29
N THR A 138 -0.41 8.09 -2.96
CA THR A 138 0.93 7.66 -3.41
C THR A 138 1.93 7.62 -2.28
N SER A 139 2.87 6.68 -2.35
CA SER A 139 4.05 6.56 -1.49
C SER A 139 5.33 6.86 -2.28
N ASP A 140 6.42 7.14 -1.56
CA ASP A 140 7.75 7.44 -2.12
C ASP A 140 8.89 6.92 -1.25
N GLY A 141 8.63 5.88 -0.45
CA GLY A 141 9.58 5.30 0.50
C GLY A 141 9.76 6.10 1.79
N THR A 142 9.32 7.35 1.84
CA THR A 142 9.32 8.16 3.08
C THR A 142 8.11 7.82 3.95
N SER A 143 8.03 8.45 5.12
CA SER A 143 6.85 8.36 6.00
C SER A 143 5.65 9.20 5.53
N THR A 144 5.70 9.78 4.33
CA THR A 144 4.66 10.67 3.82
C THR A 144 3.84 9.99 2.74
N LEU A 145 2.51 9.92 2.92
CA LEU A 145 1.57 9.56 1.88
C LEU A 145 0.95 10.83 1.30
N ARG A 146 0.95 10.95 -0.05
CA ARG A 146 0.41 12.12 -0.75
C ARG A 146 -0.88 11.78 -1.44
N PHE A 147 -1.86 12.65 -1.31
CA PHE A 147 -3.15 12.58 -1.98
C PHE A 147 -3.12 13.51 -3.18
N ARG A 148 -3.46 12.98 -4.35
CA ARG A 148 -3.34 13.67 -5.63
C ARG A 148 -4.68 13.78 -6.34
N ASP A 149 -4.87 14.89 -7.02
CA ASP A 149 -5.99 15.07 -7.96
C ASP A 149 -5.80 14.15 -9.17
N PRO A 150 -6.75 13.28 -9.50
CA PRO A 150 -6.61 12.31 -10.59
C PRO A 150 -6.55 12.96 -11.98
N ASN A 151 -7.08 14.17 -12.15
CA ASN A 151 -7.11 14.82 -13.46
C ASN A 151 -5.81 15.55 -13.77
N THR A 152 -5.11 16.05 -12.74
CA THR A 152 -3.89 16.85 -12.86
C THR A 152 -2.66 16.18 -12.29
N PHE A 153 -2.83 15.13 -11.49
CA PHE A 153 -1.82 14.42 -10.71
C PHE A 153 -1.06 15.30 -9.71
N LYS A 154 -1.57 16.51 -9.45
CA LYS A 154 -1.00 17.43 -8.46
C LYS A 154 -1.36 17.00 -7.05
N GLU A 155 -0.44 17.20 -6.12
CA GLU A 155 -0.70 17.00 -4.70
C GLU A 155 -1.77 17.97 -4.20
N ILE A 156 -2.77 17.44 -3.48
CA ILE A 156 -3.84 18.18 -2.82
C ILE A 156 -3.51 18.35 -1.34
N ARG A 157 -3.06 17.26 -0.72
CA ARG A 157 -2.71 17.15 0.70
C ARG A 157 -1.77 15.98 0.94
N HIS A 158 -1.23 15.91 2.12
CA HIS A 158 -0.44 14.75 2.57
C HIS A 158 -0.68 14.45 4.06
N ILE A 159 -0.30 13.25 4.46
CA ILE A 159 -0.25 12.82 5.86
C ILE A 159 1.13 12.24 6.15
N VAL A 160 1.53 12.29 7.43
CA VAL A 160 2.76 11.63 7.90
C VAL A 160 2.38 10.40 8.71
N VAL A 161 2.82 9.24 8.27
CA VAL A 161 2.49 7.96 8.91
C VAL A 161 3.30 7.78 10.19
N LYS A 162 2.60 7.42 11.29
CA LYS A 162 3.20 7.24 12.60
C LYS A 162 2.53 6.10 13.36
N ASP A 163 3.35 5.33 14.08
CA ASP A 163 2.90 4.43 15.15
C ASP A 163 3.31 5.06 16.49
N GLY A 164 2.34 5.60 17.19
CA GLY A 164 2.60 6.45 18.33
C GLY A 164 3.41 7.68 17.97
N ALA A 165 4.60 7.85 18.55
CA ALA A 165 5.52 8.94 18.24
C ALA A 165 6.50 8.62 17.09
N THR A 166 6.60 7.35 16.69
CA THR A 166 7.57 6.88 15.70
C THR A 166 7.04 7.05 14.29
N LYS A 167 7.79 7.75 13.43
CA LYS A 167 7.48 7.82 12.00
C LYS A 167 7.76 6.46 11.36
N ILE A 168 6.88 6.05 10.45
CA ILE A 168 7.00 4.82 9.69
C ILE A 168 7.40 5.20 8.26
N ASP A 169 8.60 4.91 7.87
CA ASP A 169 9.14 5.07 6.52
C ASP A 169 9.14 3.73 5.74
N GLN A 170 9.76 3.72 4.58
CA GLN A 170 9.77 2.60 3.65
C GLN A 170 8.36 2.19 3.19
N LEU A 171 7.40 3.13 3.20
CA LEU A 171 6.05 2.89 2.69
C LEU A 171 6.13 2.59 1.19
N ASN A 172 5.65 1.42 0.80
CA ASN A 172 5.75 0.92 -0.57
C ASN A 172 4.37 0.72 -1.19
N GLU A 173 4.07 -0.47 -1.64
CA GLU A 173 2.81 -0.77 -2.31
C GLU A 173 1.61 -0.52 -1.39
N LEU A 174 0.52 -0.04 -1.96
CA LEU A 174 -0.63 0.50 -1.24
C LEU A 174 -1.95 -0.08 -1.75
N GLU A 175 -2.89 -0.31 -0.83
CA GLU A 175 -4.28 -0.60 -1.16
C GLU A 175 -5.26 0.11 -0.23
N TYR A 176 -6.36 0.66 -0.77
CA TYR A 176 -7.38 1.35 0.03
C TYR A 176 -8.56 0.43 0.30
N ILE A 177 -8.71 0.01 1.56
CA ILE A 177 -9.68 -1.01 1.98
C ILE A 177 -10.59 -0.47 3.07
N LYS A 178 -11.89 -0.38 2.81
CA LYS A 178 -12.93 -0.02 3.81
C LYS A 178 -12.61 1.23 4.62
N GLY A 179 -12.04 2.25 3.99
CA GLY A 179 -11.76 3.53 4.65
C GLY A 179 -10.37 3.62 5.28
N GLU A 180 -9.51 2.61 5.12
CA GLU A 180 -8.14 2.58 5.62
C GLU A 180 -7.15 2.38 4.48
N ILE A 181 -5.91 2.86 4.65
CA ILE A 181 -4.81 2.60 3.73
C ILE A 181 -4.01 1.42 4.29
N TYR A 182 -3.84 0.38 3.48
CA TYR A 182 -2.94 -0.73 3.74
C TYR A 182 -1.65 -0.45 2.99
N ALA A 183 -0.51 -0.53 3.67
CA ALA A 183 0.80 -0.24 3.08
C ALA A 183 1.80 -1.35 3.38
N ASN A 184 2.44 -1.88 2.34
CA ASN A 184 3.65 -2.66 2.52
C ASN A 184 4.78 -1.76 3.06
N ILE A 185 5.61 -2.32 3.91
CA ILE A 185 6.86 -1.71 4.38
C ILE A 185 8.01 -2.46 3.71
N TRP A 186 8.79 -1.79 2.89
CA TRP A 186 9.87 -2.42 2.15
C TRP A 186 10.87 -3.10 3.09
N HIS A 187 11.29 -4.31 2.74
CA HIS A 187 12.08 -5.22 3.58
C HIS A 187 11.45 -5.60 4.93
N SER A 188 10.11 -5.57 5.03
CA SER A 188 9.38 -6.05 6.19
C SER A 188 8.29 -7.04 5.79
N ASP A 189 8.04 -8.04 6.63
CA ASP A 189 6.91 -8.95 6.47
C ASP A 189 5.60 -8.38 7.07
N ARG A 190 5.51 -7.04 7.23
CA ARG A 190 4.38 -6.39 7.85
C ARG A 190 3.67 -5.44 6.89
N ILE A 191 2.35 -5.39 7.03
CA ILE A 191 1.49 -4.39 6.41
C ILE A 191 0.99 -3.45 7.50
N ALA A 192 1.15 -2.14 7.28
CA ALA A 192 0.55 -1.11 8.13
C ALA A 192 -0.89 -0.83 7.68
N ARG A 193 -1.86 -0.83 8.60
CA ARG A 193 -3.19 -0.27 8.39
C ARG A 193 -3.19 1.15 8.93
N ILE A 194 -3.49 2.11 8.08
CA ILE A 194 -3.23 3.54 8.32
C ILE A 194 -4.52 4.33 8.17
N SER A 195 -4.77 5.26 9.08
CA SER A 195 -5.85 6.23 8.98
C SER A 195 -5.55 7.25 7.87
N PRO A 196 -6.41 7.42 6.86
CA PRO A 196 -6.22 8.42 5.80
C PRO A 196 -6.46 9.85 6.28
N LEU A 197 -6.96 10.04 7.50
CA LEU A 197 -7.26 11.37 8.06
C LEU A 197 -6.01 12.04 8.63
N ASP A 198 -5.20 11.30 9.37
CA ASP A 198 -4.09 11.85 10.16
C ASP A 198 -2.80 11.02 10.11
N GLY A 199 -2.82 9.86 9.45
CA GLY A 199 -1.63 9.02 9.25
C GLY A 199 -1.26 8.14 10.45
N HIS A 200 -2.09 8.06 11.52
CA HIS A 200 -1.76 7.11 12.57
C HIS A 200 -1.92 5.66 12.10
N VAL A 201 -1.03 4.79 12.53
CA VAL A 201 -1.15 3.35 12.30
C VAL A 201 -2.23 2.80 13.23
N ILE A 202 -3.31 2.29 12.63
CA ILE A 202 -4.46 1.71 13.33
C ILE A 202 -4.08 0.33 13.88
N SER A 203 -3.39 -0.46 13.07
CA SER A 203 -2.88 -1.78 13.44
C SER A 203 -1.84 -2.26 12.43
N TRP A 204 -1.10 -3.29 12.80
CA TRP A 204 -0.21 -4.04 11.93
C TRP A 204 -0.81 -5.38 11.55
N ILE A 205 -0.46 -5.89 10.38
CA ILE A 205 -0.67 -7.29 10.01
C ILE A 205 0.72 -7.89 9.85
N ASP A 206 1.02 -8.91 10.67
CA ASP A 206 2.30 -9.62 10.63
C ASP A 206 2.14 -10.86 9.73
N LEU A 207 2.83 -10.86 8.60
CA LEU A 207 2.83 -11.92 7.59
C LEU A 207 4.12 -12.74 7.61
N THR A 208 4.91 -12.65 8.69
CA THR A 208 6.13 -13.44 8.87
C THR A 208 5.88 -14.92 8.59
N GLY A 209 6.68 -15.50 7.70
CA GLY A 209 6.58 -16.90 7.29
C GLY A 209 5.48 -17.22 6.27
N LEU A 210 4.81 -16.23 5.71
CA LEU A 210 3.81 -16.44 4.66
C LEU A 210 4.43 -17.09 3.41
N LEU A 211 5.58 -16.58 2.94
CA LEU A 211 6.42 -17.25 1.96
C LEU A 211 7.59 -17.96 2.68
N PRO A 212 7.73 -19.29 2.54
CA PRO A 212 8.90 -20.01 3.05
C PRO A 212 10.21 -19.50 2.44
N GLU A 213 11.28 -19.45 3.23
CA GLU A 213 12.57 -18.91 2.79
C GLU A 213 13.17 -19.65 1.58
N ASP A 214 12.94 -20.96 1.48
CA ASP A 214 13.39 -21.80 0.36
C ASP A 214 12.64 -21.55 -0.96
N GLN A 215 11.57 -20.76 -0.92
CA GLN A 215 10.82 -20.32 -2.11
C GLN A 215 11.20 -18.91 -2.58
N LYS A 216 12.05 -18.20 -1.86
CA LYS A 216 12.58 -16.91 -2.27
C LYS A 216 13.63 -17.06 -3.36
N VAL A 217 13.52 -16.29 -4.43
CA VAL A 217 14.48 -16.31 -5.55
C VAL A 217 15.80 -15.64 -5.14
N ASN A 218 15.71 -14.56 -4.37
CA ASN A 218 16.85 -13.78 -3.87
C ASN A 218 16.42 -12.89 -2.69
N ALA A 219 17.34 -12.07 -2.18
CA ALA A 219 17.08 -11.18 -1.04
C ALA A 219 16.02 -10.08 -1.33
N GLU A 220 15.78 -9.77 -2.62
CA GLU A 220 14.72 -8.82 -3.03
C GLU A 220 13.34 -9.48 -3.18
N SER A 221 13.24 -10.80 -2.94
CA SER A 221 11.94 -11.49 -2.93
C SER A 221 11.15 -11.15 -1.66
N VAL A 222 10.86 -9.86 -1.50
CA VAL A 222 10.18 -9.30 -0.34
C VAL A 222 8.66 -9.22 -0.55
N LEU A 223 7.91 -9.16 0.53
CA LEU A 223 6.48 -8.87 0.52
C LEU A 223 6.24 -7.51 -0.14
N ASN A 224 5.48 -7.49 -1.23
CA ASN A 224 5.05 -6.28 -1.93
C ASN A 224 3.90 -6.60 -2.88
N GLY A 225 2.74 -6.01 -2.63
CA GLY A 225 1.53 -6.25 -3.40
C GLY A 225 0.34 -6.62 -2.51
N ILE A 226 -0.67 -5.76 -2.49
CA ILE A 226 -1.92 -5.91 -1.75
C ILE A 226 -3.05 -5.68 -2.74
N ALA A 227 -4.02 -6.59 -2.79
CA ALA A 227 -5.20 -6.41 -3.63
C ALA A 227 -6.46 -6.78 -2.85
N TYR A 228 -7.56 -6.10 -3.15
CA TYR A 228 -8.80 -6.31 -2.43
C TYR A 228 -10.01 -6.47 -3.36
N ASP A 229 -10.68 -7.62 -3.25
CA ASP A 229 -12.00 -7.83 -3.87
C ASP A 229 -13.09 -7.27 -2.96
N LYS A 230 -13.52 -6.06 -3.27
CA LYS A 230 -14.57 -5.34 -2.53
C LYS A 230 -15.93 -6.07 -2.55
N GLN A 231 -16.20 -6.82 -3.61
CA GLN A 231 -17.50 -7.48 -3.79
C GLN A 231 -17.64 -8.72 -2.87
N HIS A 232 -16.56 -9.48 -2.68
CA HIS A 232 -16.57 -10.72 -1.91
C HIS A 232 -15.78 -10.62 -0.60
N ASP A 233 -15.29 -9.44 -0.24
CA ASP A 233 -14.47 -9.19 0.97
C ASP A 233 -13.24 -10.11 1.06
N ARG A 234 -12.47 -10.19 -0.05
CA ARG A 234 -11.28 -11.03 -0.14
C ARG A 234 -10.02 -10.16 -0.20
N LEU A 235 -9.07 -10.46 0.67
CA LEU A 235 -7.77 -9.80 0.73
C LEU A 235 -6.71 -10.72 0.14
N PHE A 236 -5.94 -10.19 -0.81
CA PHE A 236 -4.84 -10.88 -1.47
C PHE A 236 -3.53 -10.17 -1.18
N VAL A 237 -2.46 -10.93 -1.02
CA VAL A 237 -1.10 -10.43 -0.85
C VAL A 237 -0.13 -11.27 -1.66
N THR A 238 0.92 -10.62 -2.15
CA THR A 238 2.01 -11.27 -2.88
C THR A 238 3.34 -10.56 -2.60
N GLY A 239 4.37 -10.85 -3.36
CA GLY A 239 5.66 -10.20 -3.24
C GLY A 239 6.46 -10.27 -4.53
N LYS A 240 7.56 -9.52 -4.55
CA LYS A 240 8.50 -9.47 -5.68
C LYS A 240 9.04 -10.87 -5.96
N GLN A 241 8.80 -11.37 -7.18
CA GLN A 241 9.22 -12.70 -7.62
C GLN A 241 8.69 -13.87 -6.76
N TRP A 242 7.57 -13.68 -6.08
CA TRP A 242 6.92 -14.76 -5.35
C TRP A 242 6.22 -15.73 -6.32
N PRO A 243 6.19 -17.04 -6.02
CA PRO A 243 5.52 -18.03 -6.88
C PRO A 243 4.01 -18.10 -6.68
N ALA A 244 3.46 -17.32 -5.74
CA ALA A 244 2.06 -17.36 -5.38
C ALA A 244 1.52 -16.01 -4.91
N ILE A 245 0.23 -15.79 -5.19
CA ILE A 245 -0.62 -14.81 -4.53
C ILE A 245 -1.40 -15.57 -3.45
N PHE A 246 -1.45 -15.02 -2.25
CA PHE A 246 -2.17 -15.62 -1.12
C PHE A 246 -3.45 -14.84 -0.82
N GLU A 247 -4.58 -15.53 -0.82
CA GLU A 247 -5.80 -15.01 -0.20
C GLU A 247 -5.70 -15.26 1.30
N ILE A 248 -5.84 -14.20 2.09
CA ILE A 248 -5.71 -14.26 3.55
C ILE A 248 -6.93 -13.68 4.25
N LYS A 249 -7.16 -14.15 5.49
CA LYS A 249 -8.02 -13.49 6.46
C LYS A 249 -7.20 -12.98 7.62
N ILE A 250 -7.46 -11.72 8.01
CA ILE A 250 -6.83 -11.10 9.17
C ILE A 250 -7.44 -11.71 10.44
N THR A 251 -6.57 -12.20 11.30
CA THR A 251 -6.94 -12.70 12.63
C THR A 251 -6.62 -11.61 13.66
N PRO A 252 -7.62 -11.05 14.34
CA PRO A 252 -7.39 -10.01 15.33
C PRO A 252 -6.39 -10.43 16.41
N PRO A 253 -5.72 -9.47 17.07
CA PRO A 253 -4.84 -9.77 18.18
C PRO A 253 -5.57 -10.56 19.26
N THR A 254 -4.95 -11.60 19.79
CA THR A 254 -5.46 -12.26 20.99
C THR A 254 -5.39 -11.26 22.15
N LYS A 255 -6.52 -11.00 22.80
CA LYS A 255 -6.52 -10.18 24.02
C LYS A 255 -5.51 -10.78 25.01
N PRO A 256 -4.61 -9.99 25.58
CA PRO A 256 -3.78 -10.49 26.69
C PRO A 256 -4.73 -11.01 27.78
N ARG A 257 -4.47 -12.24 28.25
CA ARG A 257 -5.18 -12.86 29.36
C ARG A 257 -4.86 -12.15 30.66
#